data_2bee32c05ac9793ae1d6fc0d6c83561b
#
_entry.id   2bee32c05ac9793ae1d6fc0d6c83561b
#
_cell.length_a   1.000
_cell.length_b   1.000
_cell.length_c   1.000
_cell.angle_alpha   90.00
_cell.angle_beta   90.00
_cell.angle_gamma   90.00
#
_symmetry.space_group_name_H-M   'P 1'
#
loop_
_entity.id
_entity.type
_entity.pdbx_description
1 polymer ?
#
loop_
_entity_poly.entity_id
_entity_poly.type
_entity_poly.pdbx_seq_one_letter_code
_entity_poly.pdbx_strand_id
1 'polypeptide(L)'
;MTRRVVTVTQSATPTINTDNTDIAYITGLAQAITSMTSSLSGTPVNGDSLIISITDNGTARGITWGASFESSGTVTLPGTTVLGVRLDVGFLWNIATSKWRCVATA
;
A
#
# COMPACT_ATOMS: atom_id res chain seq x y z
N MET A 1 -22.17 -2.53 -0.43
CA MET A 1 -21.22 -1.41 -0.59
C MET A 1 -20.26 -1.71 -1.73
N THR A 2 -20.05 -0.73 -2.59
CA THR A 2 -19.10 -0.89 -3.72
C THR A 2 -17.71 -0.42 -3.32
N ARG A 3 -16.70 -1.26 -3.53
CA ARG A 3 -15.30 -0.88 -3.30
C ARG A 3 -14.84 0.11 -4.37
N ARG A 4 -14.11 1.13 -3.93
CA ARG A 4 -13.54 2.14 -4.84
C ARG A 4 -12.16 1.67 -5.26
N VAL A 5 -12.04 1.30 -6.52
CA VAL A 5 -10.79 0.76 -7.10
C VAL A 5 -10.13 1.86 -7.93
N VAL A 6 -8.87 2.14 -7.66
CA VAL A 6 -8.11 3.17 -8.36
C VAL A 6 -6.83 2.54 -8.93
N THR A 7 -6.58 2.78 -10.21
CA THR A 7 -5.29 2.44 -10.83
C THR A 7 -4.32 3.59 -10.57
N VAL A 8 -3.25 3.29 -9.87
CA VAL A 8 -2.23 4.27 -9.49
C VAL A 8 -1.05 4.16 -10.43
N THR A 9 -0.64 5.27 -11.02
CA THR A 9 0.55 5.30 -11.88
C THR A 9 1.78 4.89 -11.07
N GLN A 10 2.53 3.90 -11.59
CA GLN A 10 3.72 3.44 -10.91
C GLN A 10 4.76 4.56 -10.79
N SER A 11 5.41 4.67 -9.66
CA SER A 11 6.47 5.65 -9.41
C SER A 11 7.22 5.27 -8.14
N ALA A 12 8.30 5.99 -7.84
CA ALA A 12 9.03 5.81 -6.58
C ALA A 12 8.22 6.29 -5.37
N THR A 13 7.25 7.19 -5.60
CA THR A 13 6.36 7.75 -4.57
C THR A 13 4.91 7.74 -5.07
N PRO A 14 4.26 6.57 -5.10
CA PRO A 14 2.91 6.46 -5.64
C PRO A 14 1.92 7.40 -4.94
N THR A 15 1.05 8.03 -5.72
CA THR A 15 0.04 8.97 -5.22
C THR A 15 -1.24 8.22 -4.90
N ILE A 16 -1.59 8.16 -3.62
CA ILE A 16 -2.80 7.49 -3.15
C ILE A 16 -3.56 8.46 -2.24
N ASN A 17 -4.84 8.69 -2.56
CA ASN A 17 -5.76 9.43 -1.69
C ASN A 17 -6.71 8.45 -1.04
N THR A 18 -6.54 8.21 0.26
CA THR A 18 -7.31 7.21 0.99
C THR A 18 -8.77 7.60 1.18
N ASP A 19 -9.12 8.87 0.96
CA ASP A 19 -10.53 9.33 1.03
C ASP A 19 -11.36 8.85 -0.15
N ASN A 20 -10.73 8.46 -1.27
CA ASN A 20 -11.44 7.99 -2.47
C ASN A 20 -10.96 6.63 -2.98
N THR A 21 -10.11 5.94 -2.22
CA THR A 21 -9.49 4.68 -2.65
C THR A 21 -9.68 3.62 -1.58
N ASP A 22 -10.29 2.51 -1.95
CA ASP A 22 -10.37 1.32 -1.11
C ASP A 22 -9.33 0.29 -1.54
N ILE A 23 -9.09 0.18 -2.86
CA ILE A 23 -8.09 -0.71 -3.43
C ILE A 23 -7.27 0.09 -4.44
N ALA A 24 -5.97 0.18 -4.21
CA ALA A 24 -5.03 0.84 -5.13
C ALA A 24 -4.24 -0.21 -5.91
N TYR A 25 -4.35 -0.19 -7.23
CA TYR A 25 -3.56 -1.06 -8.10
C TYR A 25 -2.36 -0.30 -8.67
N ILE A 26 -1.16 -0.80 -8.36
CA ILE A 26 0.10 -0.34 -8.94
C ILE A 26 0.62 -1.48 -9.81
N THR A 27 0.63 -1.29 -11.13
CA THR A 27 1.05 -2.32 -12.08
C THR A 27 2.28 -1.87 -12.86
N GLY A 28 3.07 -2.85 -13.32
CA GLY A 28 4.25 -2.56 -14.13
C GLY A 28 5.30 -1.76 -13.39
N LEU A 29 5.45 -1.97 -12.09
CA LEU A 29 6.40 -1.21 -11.27
C LEU A 29 7.81 -1.37 -11.80
N ALA A 30 8.41 -0.27 -12.27
CA ALA A 30 9.68 -0.25 -12.98
C ALA A 30 10.83 0.29 -12.14
N GLN A 31 10.60 0.54 -10.85
CA GLN A 31 11.60 1.13 -9.95
C GLN A 31 11.25 0.79 -8.50
N ALA A 32 12.22 0.92 -7.60
CA ALA A 32 11.94 0.77 -6.18
C ALA A 32 10.99 1.86 -5.69
N ILE A 33 10.10 1.50 -4.78
CA ILE A 33 9.28 2.49 -4.07
C ILE A 33 10.11 3.03 -2.91
N THR A 34 10.47 4.30 -2.98
CA THR A 34 11.28 4.96 -1.96
C THR A 34 10.46 5.48 -0.80
N SER A 35 9.17 5.73 -1.02
CA SER A 35 8.22 6.09 0.05
C SER A 35 6.79 5.89 -0.43
N MET A 36 5.99 5.18 0.36
CA MET A 36 4.53 5.12 0.19
C MET A 36 3.83 6.25 0.94
N THR A 37 4.57 6.99 1.75
CA THR A 37 4.02 8.05 2.60
C THR A 37 4.09 9.42 1.95
N SER A 38 5.11 9.70 1.13
CA SER A 38 5.37 11.05 0.59
C SER A 38 4.20 11.62 -0.21
N SER A 39 3.51 10.80 -0.98
CA SER A 39 2.38 11.23 -1.81
C SER A 39 1.04 10.63 -1.34
N LEU A 40 1.01 10.15 -0.11
CA LEU A 40 -0.21 9.64 0.52
C LEU A 40 -1.01 10.80 1.09
N SER A 41 -2.32 10.81 0.86
CA SER A 41 -3.24 11.82 1.38
C SER A 41 -4.52 11.19 1.89
N GLY A 42 -5.37 12.01 2.49
CA GLY A 42 -6.65 11.58 3.03
C GLY A 42 -6.71 11.73 4.54
N THR A 43 -7.93 11.62 5.07
CA THR A 43 -8.22 11.75 6.50
C THR A 43 -8.95 10.49 6.97
N PRO A 44 -8.23 9.36 7.17
CA PRO A 44 -8.87 8.12 7.56
C PRO A 44 -9.49 8.22 8.96
N VAL A 45 -10.54 7.43 9.16
CA VAL A 45 -11.20 7.29 10.47
C VAL A 45 -11.02 5.86 10.98
N ASN A 46 -11.24 5.66 12.26
CA ASN A 46 -11.07 4.35 12.89
C ASN A 46 -11.92 3.29 12.17
N GLY A 47 -11.29 2.18 11.80
CA GLY A 47 -11.95 1.09 11.10
C GLY A 47 -11.87 1.15 9.57
N ASP A 48 -11.33 2.21 8.99
CA ASP A 48 -11.11 2.28 7.54
C ASP A 48 -10.13 1.20 7.11
N SER A 49 -10.34 0.66 5.91
CA SER A 49 -9.47 -0.34 5.32
C SER A 49 -8.90 0.17 3.99
N LEU A 50 -7.71 -0.34 3.66
CA LEU A 50 -7.02 -0.03 2.41
C LEU A 50 -6.27 -1.27 1.95
N ILE A 51 -6.41 -1.59 0.66
CA ILE A 51 -5.63 -2.65 0.04
C ILE A 51 -4.76 -2.02 -1.03
N ILE A 52 -3.46 -2.32 -1.01
CA ILE A 52 -2.51 -1.90 -2.04
C ILE A 52 -2.02 -3.15 -2.76
N SER A 53 -2.32 -3.24 -4.05
CA SER A 53 -1.92 -4.36 -4.90
C SER A 53 -0.78 -3.89 -5.80
N ILE A 54 0.36 -4.55 -5.71
CA ILE A 54 1.57 -4.15 -6.43
C ILE A 54 2.04 -5.30 -7.30
N THR A 55 2.24 -5.03 -8.60
CA THR A 55 2.86 -5.96 -9.54
C THR A 55 4.06 -5.29 -10.17
N ASP A 56 5.22 -5.92 -10.14
CA ASP A 56 6.41 -5.41 -10.79
C ASP A 56 6.39 -5.68 -12.31
N ASN A 57 7.40 -5.20 -13.02
CA ASN A 57 7.51 -5.35 -14.47
C ASN A 57 8.38 -6.54 -14.90
N GLY A 58 8.55 -7.53 -14.04
CA GLY A 58 9.42 -8.69 -14.30
C GLY A 58 10.77 -8.60 -13.61
N THR A 59 10.98 -7.58 -12.79
CA THR A 59 12.14 -7.43 -11.91
C THR A 59 11.64 -7.09 -10.50
N ALA A 60 12.05 -7.84 -9.51
CA ALA A 60 11.63 -7.57 -8.12
C ALA A 60 12.08 -6.18 -7.69
N ARG A 61 11.20 -5.46 -7.02
CA ARG A 61 11.42 -4.07 -6.59
C ARG A 61 11.31 -3.94 -5.09
N GLY A 62 12.18 -3.15 -4.47
CA GLY A 62 12.11 -2.83 -3.06
C GLY A 62 10.94 -1.90 -2.74
N ILE A 63 10.38 -2.04 -1.54
CA ILE A 63 9.27 -1.20 -1.07
C ILE A 63 9.67 -0.59 0.27
N THR A 64 9.73 0.74 0.31
CA THR A 64 9.87 1.50 1.56
C THR A 64 8.53 2.14 1.87
N TRP A 65 7.88 1.72 2.94
CA TRP A 65 6.52 2.16 3.27
C TRP A 65 6.47 3.57 3.86
N GLY A 66 7.40 3.87 4.75
CA GLY A 66 7.44 5.18 5.41
C GLY A 66 6.62 5.23 6.70
N ALA A 67 6.52 6.42 7.28
CA ALA A 67 6.00 6.61 8.64
C ALA A 67 4.50 6.41 8.78
N SER A 68 3.73 6.43 7.68
CA SER A 68 2.27 6.27 7.72
C SER A 68 1.80 4.82 7.80
N PHE A 69 2.72 3.87 7.74
CA PHE A 69 2.44 2.43 7.74
C PHE A 69 3.19 1.74 8.85
N GLU A 70 2.61 0.67 9.38
CA GLU A 70 3.24 -0.14 10.44
C GLU A 70 2.93 -1.61 10.25
N SER A 71 3.82 -2.47 10.71
CA SER A 71 3.58 -3.91 10.80
C SER A 71 2.69 -4.20 12.00
N SER A 72 1.96 -5.32 11.96
CA SER A 72 1.27 -5.84 13.14
C SER A 72 2.19 -6.83 13.87
N GLY A 73 1.72 -7.38 14.99
CA GLY A 73 2.51 -8.34 15.76
C GLY A 73 2.77 -9.65 15.04
N THR A 74 1.93 -9.99 14.05
CA THR A 74 2.02 -11.27 13.33
C THR A 74 2.21 -11.11 11.82
N VAL A 75 2.00 -9.90 11.28
CA VAL A 75 2.14 -9.62 9.84
C VAL A 75 3.12 -8.48 9.65
N THR A 76 4.22 -8.77 8.97
CA THR A 76 5.27 -7.80 8.70
C THR A 76 5.02 -7.12 7.36
N LEU A 77 5.28 -5.81 7.28
CA LEU A 77 5.25 -5.08 6.01
C LEU A 77 6.24 -5.72 5.03
N PRO A 78 5.81 -6.07 3.80
CA PRO A 78 6.72 -6.65 2.82
C PRO A 78 7.73 -5.61 2.34
N GLY A 79 8.99 -6.02 2.24
CA GLY A 79 10.08 -5.14 1.81
C GLY A 79 10.39 -5.21 0.32
N THR A 80 9.78 -6.16 -0.41
CA THR A 80 10.00 -6.35 -1.84
C THR A 80 8.73 -6.87 -2.50
N THR A 81 8.61 -6.63 -3.82
CA THR A 81 7.56 -7.27 -4.62
C THR A 81 7.89 -8.76 -4.82
N VAL A 82 6.88 -9.52 -5.22
CA VAL A 82 7.06 -10.92 -5.63
C VAL A 82 7.17 -10.95 -7.15
N LEU A 83 8.30 -11.42 -7.65
CA LEU A 83 8.66 -11.36 -9.06
C LEU A 83 7.52 -11.84 -9.97
N GLY A 84 7.00 -10.94 -10.80
CA GLY A 84 5.98 -11.24 -11.80
C GLY A 84 4.61 -11.61 -11.23
N VAL A 85 4.42 -11.54 -9.90
CA VAL A 85 3.18 -11.93 -9.23
C VAL A 85 2.61 -10.72 -8.48
N ARG A 86 1.28 -10.59 -8.50
CA ARG A 86 0.62 -9.52 -7.74
C ARG A 86 0.78 -9.75 -6.24
N LEU A 87 1.27 -8.73 -5.56
CA LEU A 87 1.36 -8.70 -4.10
C LEU A 87 0.22 -7.86 -3.56
N ASP A 88 -0.68 -8.44 -2.77
CA ASP A 88 -1.77 -7.74 -2.12
C ASP A 88 -1.41 -7.49 -0.66
N VAL A 89 -1.46 -6.23 -0.23
CA VAL A 89 -1.17 -5.84 1.14
C VAL A 89 -2.38 -5.13 1.71
N GLY A 90 -2.96 -5.69 2.77
CA GLY A 90 -4.17 -5.18 3.41
C GLY A 90 -3.88 -4.44 4.70
N PHE A 91 -4.57 -3.31 4.89
CA PHE A 91 -4.38 -2.42 6.04
C PHE A 91 -5.70 -2.07 6.71
N LEU A 92 -5.63 -1.87 8.03
CA LEU A 92 -6.67 -1.21 8.81
C LEU A 92 -6.08 0.05 9.44
N TRP A 93 -6.86 1.13 9.44
CA TRP A 93 -6.43 2.36 10.10
C TRP A 93 -6.40 2.15 11.62
N ASN A 94 -5.25 2.36 12.22
CA ASN A 94 -5.06 2.26 13.65
C ASN A 94 -5.08 3.65 14.27
N ILE A 95 -6.18 4.02 14.89
CA ILE A 95 -6.37 5.34 15.48
C ILE A 95 -5.39 5.58 16.66
N ALA A 96 -4.96 4.51 17.34
CA ALA A 96 -4.06 4.65 18.48
C ALA A 96 -2.66 5.11 18.07
N THR A 97 -2.20 4.76 16.85
CA THR A 97 -0.88 5.13 16.34
C THR A 97 -0.96 6.13 15.19
N SER A 98 -2.16 6.41 14.65
CA SER A 98 -2.37 7.23 13.47
C SER A 98 -1.59 6.68 12.27
N LYS A 99 -1.64 5.36 12.08
CA LYS A 99 -0.96 4.65 10.99
C LYS A 99 -1.85 3.59 10.38
N TRP A 100 -1.55 3.24 9.13
CA TRP A 100 -2.14 2.09 8.46
C TRP A 100 -1.43 0.83 8.94
N ARG A 101 -2.15 0.00 9.68
CA ARG A 101 -1.61 -1.24 10.23
C ARG A 101 -1.78 -2.38 9.23
N CYS A 102 -0.67 -3.02 8.88
CA CYS A 102 -0.68 -4.18 7.99
C CYS A 102 -1.30 -5.38 8.69
N VAL A 103 -2.39 -5.91 8.13
CA VAL A 103 -3.12 -7.05 8.72
C VAL A 103 -3.10 -8.28 7.83
N ALA A 104 -2.68 -8.15 6.56
CA ALA A 104 -2.60 -9.27 5.63
C ALA A 104 -1.61 -8.97 4.51
N THR A 105 -0.93 -10.02 4.06
CA THR A 105 -0.12 -10.02 2.83
C THR A 105 -0.41 -11.31 2.07
N ALA A 106 -0.58 -11.18 0.75
CA ALA A 106 -0.90 -12.36 -0.07
C ALA A 106 -0.23 -12.33 -1.44
#